data_270df4b22a82c4398aa75a5284feb4e4
#
_entry.id   270df4b22a82c4398aa75a5284feb4e4
#
_cell.length_a   1.000
_cell.length_b   1.000
_cell.length_c   1.000
_cell.angle_alpha   90.00
_cell.angle_beta   90.00
_cell.angle_gamma   90.00
#
_symmetry.space_group_name_H-M   'P 1'
#
loop_
_entity.id
_entity.type
_entity.pdbx_description
1 polymer ?
#
loop_
_entity_poly.entity_id
_entity_poly.type
_entity_poly.pdbx_seq_one_letter_code
_entity_poly.pdbx_strand_id
1 'polypeptide(L)'
;MGNAQRFILKGQTQKAIKEFQKLIESSPKDKRLHLKLADLYLKEEDSEKAIKAYLKVADLYAEEDLNLPAISIYKKVLSIDPKMLEALHKAANLYLKEGLVGSARNYYQSILRIRPDDQESLKSLESTEKLEPTKEEPRFTPRAESHFQKHRPVPEKKAATDGPLVSEPPPIELPSFSPEPEIAGSEKESEMHYHLGIAYKEMELFDYAISEFEMASSNLSIQFDCYIMLGDCFMEKGLNEKSIECYKVAAEIKGLSDEKLARLNYNLGLAYEASGMASEALQAFNLVLKLDQSISEAQERIKKLQKPHTH
;
A
#
# COMPACT_ATOMS: atom_id res chain seq x y z
N MET A 1 23.91 1.65 9.80
CA MET A 1 23.16 1.47 8.54
C MET A 1 24.06 1.41 7.29
N GLY A 2 25.11 2.21 7.13
CA GLY A 2 25.91 2.26 5.88
C GLY A 2 26.47 0.92 5.38
N ASN A 3 26.97 0.04 6.26
CA ASN A 3 27.53 -1.26 5.83
C ASN A 3 26.44 -2.24 5.37
N ALA A 4 25.32 -2.31 6.09
CA ALA A 4 24.21 -3.18 5.71
C ALA A 4 23.65 -2.80 4.33
N GLN A 5 23.49 -1.51 4.07
CA GLN A 5 23.00 -0.99 2.78
C GLN A 5 23.98 -1.26 1.64
N ARG A 6 25.29 -1.16 1.88
CA ARG A 6 26.33 -1.56 0.90
C ARG A 6 26.27 -3.05 0.56
N PHE A 7 25.96 -3.93 1.53
CA PHE A 7 25.78 -5.36 1.26
C PHE A 7 24.54 -5.62 0.42
N ILE A 8 23.42 -4.92 0.67
CA ILE A 8 22.20 -5.02 -0.15
C ILE A 8 22.49 -4.66 -1.61
N LEU A 9 23.15 -3.49 -1.83
CA LEU A 9 23.52 -3.02 -3.18
C LEU A 9 24.46 -3.99 -3.92
N LYS A 10 25.27 -4.77 -3.20
CA LYS A 10 26.16 -5.79 -3.76
C LYS A 10 25.50 -7.16 -3.91
N GLY A 11 24.21 -7.30 -3.62
CA GLY A 11 23.51 -8.59 -3.64
C GLY A 11 23.95 -9.58 -2.56
N GLN A 12 24.67 -9.12 -1.53
CA GLN A 12 25.21 -9.97 -0.45
C GLN A 12 24.21 -10.05 0.71
N THR A 13 23.02 -10.61 0.45
CA THR A 13 21.86 -10.63 1.35
C THR A 13 22.19 -11.22 2.72
N GLN A 14 22.91 -12.35 2.78
CA GLN A 14 23.28 -13.01 4.04
C GLN A 14 24.20 -12.13 4.94
N LYS A 15 25.07 -11.32 4.33
CA LYS A 15 25.89 -10.38 5.09
C LYS A 15 25.07 -9.19 5.59
N ALA A 16 24.13 -8.73 4.76
CA ALA A 16 23.19 -7.68 5.16
C ALA A 16 22.33 -8.15 6.35
N ILE A 17 21.78 -9.36 6.31
CA ILE A 17 21.02 -9.96 7.41
C ILE A 17 21.83 -9.93 8.73
N LYS A 18 23.07 -10.41 8.71
CA LYS A 18 23.94 -10.41 9.91
C LYS A 18 24.19 -9.01 10.45
N GLU A 19 24.36 -8.02 9.58
CA GLU A 19 24.56 -6.64 10.01
C GLU A 19 23.27 -6.03 10.59
N PHE A 20 22.10 -6.30 10.00
CA PHE A 20 20.83 -5.87 10.58
C PHE A 20 20.55 -6.53 11.93
N GLN A 21 20.86 -7.82 12.09
CA GLN A 21 20.74 -8.50 13.40
C GLN A 21 21.59 -7.81 14.48
N LYS A 22 22.86 -7.46 14.19
CA LYS A 22 23.72 -6.70 15.13
C LYS A 22 23.15 -5.31 15.46
N LEU A 23 22.60 -4.62 14.45
CA LEU A 23 21.98 -3.31 14.68
C LEU A 23 20.74 -3.43 15.57
N ILE A 24 19.93 -4.49 15.40
CA ILE A 24 18.77 -4.78 16.23
C ILE A 24 19.19 -5.10 17.68
N GLU A 25 20.30 -5.80 17.90
CA GLU A 25 20.83 -6.02 19.26
C GLU A 25 21.13 -4.69 19.98
N SER A 26 21.60 -3.69 19.22
CA SER A 26 21.88 -2.35 19.76
C SER A 26 20.64 -1.48 19.90
N SER A 27 19.62 -1.72 19.09
CA SER A 27 18.37 -0.93 19.01
C SER A 27 17.15 -1.83 18.80
N PRO A 28 16.76 -2.62 19.82
CA PRO A 28 15.75 -3.68 19.65
C PRO A 28 14.32 -3.17 19.38
N LYS A 29 14.04 -1.89 19.60
CA LYS A 29 12.75 -1.25 19.34
C LYS A 29 12.71 -0.47 18.03
N ASP A 30 13.80 -0.43 17.25
CA ASP A 30 13.79 0.24 15.94
C ASP A 30 13.04 -0.60 14.90
N LYS A 31 11.78 -0.23 14.67
CA LYS A 31 10.87 -0.89 13.74
C LYS A 31 11.42 -0.99 12.32
N ARG A 32 12.16 0.04 11.86
CA ARG A 32 12.76 0.08 10.52
C ARG A 32 13.81 -1.00 10.31
N LEU A 33 14.61 -1.30 11.35
CA LEU A 33 15.60 -2.38 11.27
C LEU A 33 14.96 -3.74 11.16
N HIS A 34 13.89 -3.99 11.94
CA HIS A 34 13.11 -5.24 11.87
C HIS A 34 12.42 -5.39 10.52
N LEU A 35 11.83 -4.31 9.96
CA LEU A 35 11.23 -4.32 8.63
C LEU A 35 12.23 -4.70 7.54
N LYS A 36 13.37 -4.01 7.48
CA LYS A 36 14.42 -4.33 6.50
C LYS A 36 14.95 -5.75 6.66
N LEU A 37 15.03 -6.26 7.90
CA LEU A 37 15.41 -7.65 8.16
C LEU A 37 14.33 -8.63 7.64
N ALA A 38 13.05 -8.32 7.86
CA ALA A 38 11.93 -9.14 7.37
C ALA A 38 11.93 -9.22 5.83
N ASP A 39 12.10 -8.07 5.15
CA ASP A 39 12.20 -8.02 3.67
C ASP A 39 13.39 -8.83 3.15
N LEU A 40 14.53 -8.80 3.83
CA LEU A 40 15.71 -9.59 3.46
C LEU A 40 15.45 -11.10 3.65
N TYR A 41 14.72 -11.51 4.69
CA TYR A 41 14.32 -12.90 4.86
C TYR A 41 13.36 -13.35 3.76
N LEU A 42 12.39 -12.50 3.33
CA LEU A 42 11.54 -12.81 2.17
C LEU A 42 12.36 -12.97 0.90
N LYS A 43 13.37 -12.12 0.68
CA LYS A 43 14.25 -12.23 -0.47
C LYS A 43 15.06 -13.52 -0.49
N GLU A 44 15.37 -14.08 0.68
CA GLU A 44 16.04 -15.38 0.86
C GLU A 44 15.04 -16.54 0.94
N GLU A 45 13.76 -16.29 0.65
CA GLU A 45 12.64 -17.26 0.70
C GLU A 45 12.42 -17.89 2.10
N ASP A 46 12.97 -17.28 3.17
CA ASP A 46 12.79 -17.69 4.55
C ASP A 46 11.53 -17.04 5.15
N SER A 47 10.36 -17.53 4.70
CA SER A 47 9.07 -16.99 5.12
C SER A 47 8.84 -17.06 6.63
N GLU A 48 9.35 -18.10 7.31
CA GLU A 48 9.18 -18.25 8.76
C GLU A 48 9.87 -17.13 9.54
N LYS A 49 11.14 -16.84 9.19
CA LYS A 49 11.86 -15.73 9.85
C LYS A 49 11.32 -14.36 9.44
N ALA A 50 10.86 -14.21 8.20
CA ALA A 50 10.21 -12.99 7.76
C ALA A 50 8.95 -12.70 8.58
N ILE A 51 8.06 -13.68 8.73
CA ILE A 51 6.85 -13.57 9.55
C ILE A 51 7.19 -13.17 10.99
N LYS A 52 8.15 -13.84 11.63
CA LYS A 52 8.56 -13.50 13.00
C LYS A 52 9.05 -12.05 13.12
N ALA A 53 9.81 -11.58 12.14
CA ALA A 53 10.31 -10.21 12.13
C ALA A 53 9.18 -9.19 11.90
N TYR A 54 8.24 -9.46 10.98
CA TYR A 54 7.05 -8.62 10.78
C TYR A 54 6.14 -8.59 12.02
N LEU A 55 5.86 -9.74 12.63
CA LEU A 55 5.07 -9.78 13.88
C LEU A 55 5.67 -8.91 14.96
N LYS A 56 7.02 -8.95 15.12
CA LYS A 56 7.69 -8.07 16.08
C LYS A 56 7.47 -6.59 15.77
N VAL A 57 7.47 -6.19 14.49
CA VAL A 57 7.17 -4.81 14.07
C VAL A 57 5.73 -4.44 14.40
N ALA A 58 4.78 -5.31 14.06
CA ALA A 58 3.37 -5.08 14.34
C ALA A 58 3.10 -4.92 15.85
N ASP A 59 3.72 -5.78 16.67
CA ASP A 59 3.61 -5.70 18.12
C ASP A 59 4.19 -4.39 18.66
N LEU A 60 5.35 -3.93 18.15
CA LEU A 60 5.94 -2.66 18.54
C LEU A 60 5.05 -1.45 18.20
N TYR A 61 4.37 -1.48 17.04
CA TYR A 61 3.38 -0.45 16.71
C TYR A 61 2.16 -0.51 17.62
N ALA A 62 1.65 -1.71 17.92
CA ALA A 62 0.50 -1.88 18.81
C ALA A 62 0.82 -1.46 20.26
N GLU A 63 2.05 -1.70 20.76
CA GLU A 63 2.54 -1.24 22.06
C GLU A 63 2.54 0.30 22.18
N GLU A 64 2.71 1.00 21.06
CA GLU A 64 2.69 2.47 20.99
C GLU A 64 1.29 3.05 20.67
N ASP A 65 0.23 2.23 20.72
CA ASP A 65 -1.13 2.59 20.31
C ASP A 65 -1.27 3.04 18.83
N LEU A 66 -0.27 2.74 18.01
CA LEU A 66 -0.28 2.98 16.57
C LEU A 66 -0.97 1.80 15.86
N ASN A 67 -2.29 1.71 16.06
CA ASN A 67 -3.07 0.54 15.66
C ASN A 67 -3.13 0.35 14.14
N LEU A 68 -3.29 1.42 13.35
CA LEU A 68 -3.36 1.34 11.89
C LEU A 68 -2.04 0.85 11.26
N PRO A 69 -0.86 1.37 11.63
CA PRO A 69 0.42 0.78 11.24
C PRO A 69 0.56 -0.70 11.64
N ALA A 70 0.14 -1.07 12.86
CA ALA A 70 0.18 -2.46 13.32
C ALA A 70 -0.68 -3.37 12.44
N ILE A 71 -1.93 -2.96 12.12
CA ILE A 71 -2.84 -3.68 11.23
C ILE A 71 -2.19 -3.90 9.86
N SER A 72 -1.52 -2.88 9.31
CA SER A 72 -0.87 -2.98 8.00
C SER A 72 0.20 -4.06 7.99
N ILE A 73 0.97 -4.18 9.06
CA ILE A 73 1.99 -5.23 9.17
C ILE A 73 1.37 -6.61 9.39
N TYR A 74 0.27 -6.74 10.16
CA TYR A 74 -0.45 -8.01 10.25
C TYR A 74 -1.04 -8.43 8.90
N LYS A 75 -1.57 -7.50 8.09
CA LYS A 75 -1.98 -7.78 6.70
C LYS A 75 -0.81 -8.29 5.87
N LYS A 76 0.39 -7.70 6.02
CA LYS A 76 1.61 -8.19 5.36
C LYS A 76 1.95 -9.61 5.80
N VAL A 77 1.85 -9.94 7.09
CA VAL A 77 2.03 -11.32 7.58
C VAL A 77 1.01 -12.25 6.94
N LEU A 78 -0.26 -11.85 6.88
CA LEU A 78 -1.34 -12.63 6.29
C LEU A 78 -1.22 -12.80 4.77
N SER A 79 -0.54 -11.91 4.07
CA SER A 79 -0.21 -12.11 2.65
C SER A 79 0.85 -13.20 2.44
N ILE A 80 1.65 -13.53 3.47
CA ILE A 80 2.66 -14.60 3.44
C ILE A 80 2.03 -15.91 3.95
N ASP A 81 1.32 -15.86 5.08
CA ASP A 81 0.58 -16.98 5.65
C ASP A 81 -0.86 -16.57 5.99
N PRO A 82 -1.82 -16.78 5.07
CA PRO A 82 -3.22 -16.41 5.26
C PRO A 82 -3.94 -17.14 6.41
N LYS A 83 -3.36 -18.24 6.92
CA LYS A 83 -3.94 -19.04 7.99
C LYS A 83 -3.32 -18.78 9.37
N MET A 84 -2.47 -17.77 9.48
CA MET A 84 -1.80 -17.46 10.74
C MET A 84 -2.78 -16.88 11.76
N LEU A 85 -3.29 -17.73 12.63
CA LEU A 85 -4.32 -17.36 13.62
C LEU A 85 -3.89 -16.20 14.52
N GLU A 86 -2.63 -16.14 14.94
CA GLU A 86 -2.10 -15.05 15.77
C GLU A 86 -2.27 -13.69 15.08
N ALA A 87 -1.90 -13.58 13.80
CA ALA A 87 -2.03 -12.35 13.04
C ALA A 87 -3.50 -11.98 12.79
N LEU A 88 -4.35 -12.99 12.50
CA LEU A 88 -5.80 -12.78 12.34
C LEU A 88 -6.44 -12.22 13.61
N HIS A 89 -6.18 -12.83 14.77
CA HIS A 89 -6.71 -12.36 16.06
C HIS A 89 -6.24 -10.94 16.38
N LYS A 90 -4.93 -10.68 16.27
CA LYS A 90 -4.37 -9.37 16.60
C LYS A 90 -4.92 -8.28 15.65
N ALA A 91 -5.03 -8.57 14.35
CA ALA A 91 -5.64 -7.64 13.41
C ALA A 91 -7.13 -7.39 13.75
N ALA A 92 -7.92 -8.45 13.99
CA ALA A 92 -9.33 -8.32 14.34
C ALA A 92 -9.53 -7.45 15.59
N ASN A 93 -8.74 -7.69 16.65
CA ASN A 93 -8.81 -6.93 17.89
C ASN A 93 -8.46 -5.45 17.70
N LEU A 94 -7.45 -5.15 16.86
CA LEU A 94 -7.08 -3.77 16.54
C LEU A 94 -8.15 -3.07 15.70
N TYR A 95 -8.74 -3.75 14.70
CA TYR A 95 -9.87 -3.21 13.93
C TYR A 95 -11.05 -2.87 14.86
N LEU A 96 -11.35 -3.76 15.83
CA LEU A 96 -12.40 -3.50 16.80
C LEU A 96 -12.07 -2.29 17.69
N LYS A 97 -10.81 -2.14 18.11
CA LYS A 97 -10.33 -0.99 18.90
C LYS A 97 -10.47 0.34 18.13
N GLU A 98 -10.27 0.33 16.81
CA GLU A 98 -10.49 1.48 15.93
C GLU A 98 -11.97 1.73 15.60
N GLY A 99 -12.89 0.89 16.08
CA GLY A 99 -14.32 1.00 15.81
C GLY A 99 -14.72 0.52 14.41
N LEU A 100 -13.84 -0.18 13.72
CA LEU A 100 -14.04 -0.74 12.38
C LEU A 100 -14.63 -2.14 12.51
N VAL A 101 -15.90 -2.19 12.98
CA VAL A 101 -16.60 -3.42 13.38
C VAL A 101 -16.75 -4.40 12.21
N GLY A 102 -17.05 -3.90 11.00
CA GLY A 102 -17.21 -4.74 9.81
C GLY A 102 -15.92 -5.49 9.46
N SER A 103 -14.78 -4.77 9.41
CA SER A 103 -13.47 -5.38 9.18
C SER A 103 -13.11 -6.39 10.27
N ALA A 104 -13.30 -6.04 11.55
CA ALA A 104 -13.04 -6.97 12.65
C ALA A 104 -13.85 -8.27 12.51
N ARG A 105 -15.14 -8.17 12.13
CA ARG A 105 -16.03 -9.32 11.93
C ARG A 105 -15.50 -10.24 10.82
N ASN A 106 -15.04 -9.71 9.69
CA ASN A 106 -14.48 -10.49 8.60
C ASN A 106 -13.26 -11.31 9.05
N TYR A 107 -12.39 -10.72 9.87
CA TYR A 107 -11.23 -11.42 10.42
C TYR A 107 -11.66 -12.52 11.41
N TYR A 108 -12.63 -12.28 12.33
CA TYR A 108 -13.14 -13.32 13.22
C TYR A 108 -13.82 -14.45 12.45
N GLN A 109 -14.57 -14.15 11.39
CA GLN A 109 -15.14 -15.18 10.51
C GLN A 109 -14.05 -16.01 9.83
N SER A 110 -12.95 -15.38 9.40
CA SER A 110 -11.79 -16.09 8.82
C SER A 110 -11.14 -17.02 9.84
N ILE A 111 -11.04 -16.61 11.10
CA ILE A 111 -10.55 -17.47 12.18
C ILE A 111 -11.47 -18.68 12.36
N LEU A 112 -12.80 -18.49 12.39
CA LEU A 112 -13.74 -19.59 12.55
C LEU A 112 -13.80 -20.54 11.34
N ARG A 113 -13.46 -20.07 10.13
CA ARG A 113 -13.26 -20.99 8.98
C ARG A 113 -12.06 -21.90 9.17
N ILE A 114 -11.02 -21.46 9.89
CA ILE A 114 -9.80 -22.25 10.19
C ILE A 114 -10.00 -23.08 11.44
N ARG A 115 -10.60 -22.48 12.48
CA ARG A 115 -10.86 -23.09 13.78
C ARG A 115 -12.30 -22.79 14.21
N PRO A 116 -13.26 -23.67 13.89
CA PRO A 116 -14.69 -23.43 14.15
C PRO A 116 -15.08 -23.32 15.64
N ASP A 117 -14.23 -23.85 16.52
CA ASP A 117 -14.43 -23.86 17.99
C ASP A 117 -13.70 -22.74 18.72
N ASP A 118 -13.19 -21.73 18.01
CA ASP A 118 -12.47 -20.60 18.60
C ASP A 118 -13.40 -19.71 19.44
N GLN A 119 -13.31 -19.87 20.75
CA GLN A 119 -14.23 -19.23 21.72
C GLN A 119 -14.08 -17.71 21.76
N GLU A 120 -12.88 -17.17 21.49
CA GLU A 120 -12.64 -15.72 21.47
C GLU A 120 -13.36 -15.11 20.27
N SER A 121 -13.21 -15.68 19.10
CA SER A 121 -13.86 -15.21 17.88
C SER A 121 -15.38 -15.32 17.94
N LEU A 122 -15.92 -16.42 18.52
CA LEU A 122 -17.37 -16.58 18.71
C LEU A 122 -17.94 -15.47 19.61
N LYS A 123 -17.32 -15.22 20.76
CA LYS A 123 -17.74 -14.16 21.69
C LYS A 123 -17.62 -12.76 21.08
N SER A 124 -16.54 -12.53 20.31
CA SER A 124 -16.32 -11.24 19.66
C SER A 124 -17.37 -10.97 18.58
N LEU A 125 -17.75 -11.98 17.79
CA LEU A 125 -18.85 -11.85 16.81
C LEU A 125 -20.18 -11.55 17.47
N GLU A 126 -20.56 -12.28 18.55
CA GLU A 126 -21.78 -12.00 19.31
C GLU A 126 -21.82 -10.57 19.88
N SER A 127 -20.66 -10.07 20.34
CA SER A 127 -20.56 -8.71 20.87
C SER A 127 -20.67 -7.66 19.76
N THR A 128 -20.13 -7.93 18.58
CA THR A 128 -20.20 -7.02 17.44
C THR A 128 -21.59 -6.93 16.84
N GLU A 129 -22.42 -7.98 16.91
CA GLU A 129 -23.82 -7.94 16.50
C GLU A 129 -24.66 -6.95 17.32
N LYS A 130 -24.29 -6.75 18.58
CA LYS A 130 -24.97 -5.80 19.49
C LYS A 130 -24.53 -4.36 19.28
N LEU A 131 -23.42 -4.11 18.57
CA LEU A 131 -22.82 -2.78 18.36
C LEU A 131 -23.27 -2.11 17.07
N GLU A 132 -23.99 -2.81 16.18
CA GLU A 132 -24.51 -2.19 14.95
C GLU A 132 -25.68 -1.24 15.26
N PRO A 133 -25.56 0.06 14.98
CA PRO A 133 -26.73 0.89 14.86
C PRO A 133 -27.50 0.44 13.62
N THR A 134 -28.77 0.09 13.82
CA THR A 134 -29.76 -0.12 12.76
C THR A 134 -29.84 1.13 11.88
N LYS A 135 -28.99 1.26 10.88
CA LYS A 135 -29.15 2.19 9.75
C LYS A 135 -29.19 1.36 8.51
N GLU A 136 -30.39 1.35 7.90
CA GLU A 136 -30.60 0.85 6.54
C GLU A 136 -29.59 1.52 5.62
N GLU A 137 -28.71 0.72 5.03
CA GLU A 137 -27.79 1.17 3.99
C GLU A 137 -28.60 1.58 2.76
N PRO A 138 -28.31 2.73 2.13
CA PRO A 138 -28.94 3.07 0.87
C PRO A 138 -28.50 2.06 -0.19
N ARG A 139 -29.45 1.29 -0.73
CA ARG A 139 -29.23 0.37 -1.84
C ARG A 139 -28.69 1.12 -3.04
N PHE A 140 -27.40 0.96 -3.30
CA PHE A 140 -26.77 1.50 -4.50
C PHE A 140 -27.07 0.59 -5.69
N THR A 141 -27.79 1.11 -6.68
CA THR A 141 -27.98 0.45 -7.98
C THR A 141 -26.74 0.72 -8.84
N PRO A 142 -26.13 -0.31 -9.44
CA PRO A 142 -24.93 -0.12 -10.26
C PRO A 142 -25.30 0.63 -11.55
N ARG A 143 -24.67 1.79 -11.76
CA ARG A 143 -24.70 2.51 -13.03
C ARG A 143 -23.52 2.07 -13.88
N ALA A 144 -23.91 1.64 -15.09
CA ALA A 144 -23.15 1.16 -16.22
C ALA A 144 -21.65 1.48 -16.33
N GLU A 145 -20.97 0.43 -16.76
CA GLU A 145 -19.61 0.31 -17.25
C GLU A 145 -19.15 1.46 -18.15
N SER A 146 -18.00 2.04 -17.86
CA SER A 146 -17.26 2.84 -18.82
C SER A 146 -15.82 2.31 -18.95
N HIS A 147 -15.64 1.57 -20.01
CA HIS A 147 -14.44 1.41 -20.86
C HIS A 147 -13.05 1.55 -20.22
N PHE A 148 -12.55 0.43 -19.68
CA PHE A 148 -11.14 0.12 -19.79
C PHE A 148 -10.96 -0.92 -20.91
N GLN A 149 -10.37 -0.53 -22.02
CA GLN A 149 -10.04 -1.43 -23.12
C GLN A 149 -8.98 -2.43 -22.67
N LYS A 150 -9.39 -3.70 -22.62
CA LYS A 150 -8.47 -4.84 -22.45
C LYS A 150 -7.55 -4.93 -23.67
N HIS A 151 -6.25 -4.79 -23.48
CA HIS A 151 -5.28 -5.18 -24.48
C HIS A 151 -5.33 -6.69 -24.69
N ARG A 152 -5.51 -7.08 -25.97
CA ARG A 152 -5.56 -8.46 -26.46
C ARG A 152 -4.20 -9.15 -26.21
N PRO A 153 -4.18 -10.41 -25.79
CA PRO A 153 -2.95 -11.21 -25.79
C PRO A 153 -2.63 -11.69 -27.21
N VAL A 154 -1.33 -11.70 -27.51
CA VAL A 154 -0.72 -12.21 -28.73
C VAL A 154 -0.82 -13.74 -28.75
N PRO A 155 -1.11 -14.41 -29.86
CA PRO A 155 -1.31 -15.85 -29.91
C PRO A 155 0.04 -16.61 -29.85
N GLU A 156 0.19 -17.50 -28.88
CA GLU A 156 1.26 -18.47 -28.83
C GLU A 156 1.02 -19.62 -29.81
N LYS A 157 2.12 -19.99 -30.49
CA LYS A 157 2.17 -21.13 -31.42
C LYS A 157 2.14 -22.45 -30.68
N LYS A 158 1.24 -23.34 -31.08
CA LYS A 158 1.15 -24.74 -30.66
C LYS A 158 2.41 -25.53 -31.08
N ALA A 159 2.98 -26.26 -30.13
CA ALA A 159 3.80 -27.44 -30.41
C ALA A 159 3.14 -28.62 -29.70
N ALA A 160 2.80 -29.63 -30.48
CA ALA A 160 2.21 -30.87 -30.01
C ALA A 160 3.33 -31.84 -29.60
N THR A 161 3.20 -32.52 -28.45
CA THR A 161 3.81 -33.83 -28.23
C THR A 161 2.90 -34.64 -27.31
N ASP A 162 2.48 -35.82 -27.84
CA ASP A 162 1.76 -36.86 -27.16
C ASP A 162 2.63 -37.56 -26.12
N GLY A 163 2.07 -37.88 -24.95
CA GLY A 163 2.61 -38.76 -23.92
C GLY A 163 1.52 -39.11 -22.88
N PRO A 164 1.48 -40.33 -22.31
CA PRO A 164 0.27 -40.86 -21.71
C PRO A 164 -0.07 -40.31 -20.33
N LEU A 165 -1.39 -40.21 -20.11
CA LEU A 165 -2.09 -39.78 -18.90
C LEU A 165 -1.69 -40.54 -17.65
N VAL A 166 -1.07 -39.86 -16.69
CA VAL A 166 -1.08 -40.26 -15.27
C VAL A 166 -2.11 -39.32 -14.62
N SER A 167 -3.15 -39.90 -14.05
CA SER A 167 -4.20 -39.19 -13.36
C SER A 167 -3.66 -38.53 -12.09
N GLU A 168 -3.44 -37.24 -12.12
CA GLU A 168 -3.21 -36.43 -10.91
C GLU A 168 -4.51 -36.32 -10.11
N PRO A 169 -4.42 -36.33 -8.75
CA PRO A 169 -5.58 -36.05 -7.92
C PRO A 169 -6.05 -34.61 -8.20
N PRO A 170 -7.37 -34.33 -8.10
CA PRO A 170 -7.90 -33.03 -8.38
C PRO A 170 -7.19 -31.97 -7.50
N PRO A 171 -6.79 -30.82 -8.06
CA PRO A 171 -6.20 -29.75 -7.29
C PRO A 171 -7.18 -29.34 -6.19
N ILE A 172 -6.73 -29.36 -4.94
CA ILE A 172 -7.43 -28.74 -3.84
C ILE A 172 -7.43 -27.24 -4.20
N GLU A 173 -8.56 -26.74 -4.67
CA GLU A 173 -8.79 -25.31 -4.83
C GLU A 173 -8.64 -24.69 -3.44
N LEU A 174 -7.43 -24.18 -3.16
CA LEU A 174 -7.24 -23.24 -2.07
C LEU A 174 -8.12 -22.06 -2.40
N PRO A 175 -9.04 -21.64 -1.49
CA PRO A 175 -9.75 -20.40 -1.70
C PRO A 175 -8.69 -19.31 -1.86
N SER A 176 -8.60 -18.74 -3.05
CA SER A 176 -7.83 -17.53 -3.29
C SER A 176 -8.34 -16.54 -2.25
N PHE A 177 -7.47 -16.07 -1.37
CA PHE A 177 -7.71 -14.88 -0.58
C PHE A 177 -7.53 -13.70 -1.55
N SER A 178 -8.44 -13.61 -2.49
CA SER A 178 -8.79 -12.37 -3.11
C SER A 178 -9.61 -11.67 -2.06
N PRO A 179 -9.28 -10.46 -1.62
CA PRO A 179 -10.30 -9.63 -1.01
C PRO A 179 -11.40 -9.58 -2.07
N GLU A 180 -12.57 -10.21 -1.79
CA GLU A 180 -13.75 -9.98 -2.61
C GLU A 180 -13.87 -8.45 -2.69
N PRO A 181 -14.27 -7.88 -3.85
CA PRO A 181 -14.52 -6.46 -3.93
C PRO A 181 -15.65 -6.18 -2.95
N GLU A 182 -15.29 -5.89 -1.70
CA GLU A 182 -16.23 -5.40 -0.72
C GLU A 182 -16.77 -4.12 -1.30
N ILE A 183 -18.08 -4.13 -1.50
CA ILE A 183 -18.99 -3.02 -1.72
C ILE A 183 -18.36 -1.74 -1.21
N ALA A 184 -18.31 -0.72 -2.06
CA ALA A 184 -17.75 0.60 -1.81
C ALA A 184 -17.92 0.99 -0.32
N GLY A 185 -16.82 0.90 0.41
CA GLY A 185 -16.82 0.98 1.85
C GLY A 185 -17.35 2.33 2.33
N SER A 186 -17.84 2.37 3.55
CA SER A 186 -18.24 3.61 4.19
C SER A 186 -17.10 4.64 4.12
N GLU A 187 -17.41 5.94 4.21
CA GLU A 187 -16.38 7.00 4.23
C GLU A 187 -15.24 6.68 5.23
N LYS A 188 -15.57 6.09 6.38
CA LYS A 188 -14.62 5.62 7.39
C LYS A 188 -13.64 4.54 6.87
N GLU A 189 -14.11 3.66 6.02
CA GLU A 189 -13.29 2.57 5.48
C GLU A 189 -12.30 3.12 4.44
N SER A 190 -12.74 4.05 3.60
CA SER A 190 -11.85 4.76 2.68
C SER A 190 -10.80 5.61 3.43
N GLU A 191 -11.17 6.28 4.52
CA GLU A 191 -10.23 6.98 5.40
C GLU A 191 -9.22 6.03 6.04
N MET A 192 -9.67 4.84 6.46
CA MET A 192 -8.76 3.80 6.97
C MET A 192 -7.74 3.37 5.91
N HIS A 193 -8.18 3.08 4.70
CA HIS A 193 -7.28 2.74 3.60
C HIS A 193 -6.28 3.87 3.32
N TYR A 194 -6.71 5.13 3.37
CA TYR A 194 -5.82 6.27 3.23
C TYR A 194 -4.73 6.31 4.31
N HIS A 195 -5.10 6.12 5.58
CA HIS A 195 -4.14 6.08 6.69
C HIS A 195 -3.22 4.87 6.63
N LEU A 196 -3.72 3.71 6.20
CA LEU A 196 -2.89 2.53 5.93
C LEU A 196 -1.89 2.79 4.80
N GLY A 197 -2.33 3.45 3.73
CA GLY A 197 -1.46 3.87 2.63
C GLY A 197 -0.32 4.79 3.10
N ILE A 198 -0.63 5.76 3.98
CA ILE A 198 0.39 6.62 4.59
C ILE A 198 1.40 5.76 5.39
N ALA A 199 0.91 4.87 6.26
CA ALA A 199 1.77 4.02 7.07
C ALA A 199 2.69 3.14 6.20
N TYR A 200 2.17 2.53 5.13
CA TYR A 200 2.98 1.77 4.18
C TYR A 200 4.01 2.65 3.45
N LYS A 201 3.62 3.87 3.04
CA LYS A 201 4.54 4.82 2.39
C LYS A 201 5.70 5.19 3.32
N GLU A 202 5.44 5.49 4.59
CA GLU A 202 6.47 5.78 5.61
C GLU A 202 7.42 4.60 5.85
N MET A 203 6.93 3.38 5.66
CA MET A 203 7.73 2.15 5.72
C MET A 203 8.47 1.83 4.41
N GLU A 204 8.37 2.68 3.38
CA GLU A 204 8.91 2.46 2.03
C GLU A 204 8.31 1.21 1.34
N LEU A 205 7.13 0.76 1.78
CA LEU A 205 6.38 -0.37 1.20
C LEU A 205 5.42 0.15 0.12
N PHE A 206 5.99 0.75 -0.92
CA PHE A 206 5.24 1.52 -1.91
C PHE A 206 4.17 0.72 -2.65
N ASP A 207 4.36 -0.59 -2.92
CA ASP A 207 3.35 -1.41 -3.60
C ASP A 207 2.09 -1.57 -2.75
N TYR A 208 2.25 -1.74 -1.44
CA TYR A 208 1.13 -1.79 -0.49
C TYR A 208 0.48 -0.43 -0.33
N ALA A 209 1.28 0.63 -0.21
CA ALA A 209 0.77 2.00 -0.15
C ALA A 209 -0.10 2.33 -1.37
N ILE A 210 0.34 1.97 -2.58
CA ILE A 210 -0.40 2.14 -3.82
C ILE A 210 -1.74 1.43 -3.74
N SER A 211 -1.77 0.14 -3.37
CA SER A 211 -3.02 -0.62 -3.27
C SER A 211 -4.01 0.01 -2.27
N GLU A 212 -3.53 0.48 -1.12
CA GLU A 212 -4.39 1.12 -0.12
C GLU A 212 -4.91 2.49 -0.61
N PHE A 213 -4.07 3.30 -1.26
CA PHE A 213 -4.52 4.59 -1.83
C PHE A 213 -5.49 4.40 -3.01
N GLU A 214 -5.33 3.35 -3.82
CA GLU A 214 -6.29 3.00 -4.87
C GLU A 214 -7.66 2.68 -4.27
N MET A 215 -7.74 1.88 -3.20
CA MET A 215 -8.98 1.60 -2.49
C MET A 215 -9.60 2.87 -1.87
N ALA A 216 -8.77 3.72 -1.26
CA ALA A 216 -9.22 4.97 -0.66
C ALA A 216 -9.75 5.98 -1.69
N SER A 217 -9.25 5.96 -2.93
CA SER A 217 -9.56 6.95 -3.97
C SER A 217 -11.02 6.98 -4.44
N SER A 218 -11.81 5.97 -4.06
CA SER A 218 -13.26 5.93 -4.30
C SER A 218 -14.04 6.99 -3.51
N ASN A 219 -13.50 7.46 -2.38
CA ASN A 219 -14.10 8.52 -1.58
C ASN A 219 -13.73 9.90 -2.14
N LEU A 220 -14.74 10.63 -2.64
CA LEU A 220 -14.56 11.91 -3.29
C LEU A 220 -13.95 12.99 -2.38
N SER A 221 -14.15 12.91 -1.04
CA SER A 221 -13.65 13.91 -0.08
C SER A 221 -12.12 13.87 0.06
N ILE A 222 -11.50 12.70 -0.11
CA ILE A 222 -10.06 12.48 0.01
C ILE A 222 -9.41 12.08 -1.32
N GLN A 223 -10.18 12.02 -2.40
CA GLN A 223 -9.74 11.55 -3.72
C GLN A 223 -8.51 12.31 -4.23
N PHE A 224 -8.50 13.63 -4.08
CA PHE A 224 -7.35 14.46 -4.45
C PHE A 224 -6.08 14.02 -3.71
N ASP A 225 -6.17 13.88 -2.40
CA ASP A 225 -5.03 13.52 -1.56
C ASP A 225 -4.56 12.08 -1.86
N CYS A 226 -5.47 11.15 -2.19
CA CYS A 226 -5.13 9.80 -2.64
C CYS A 226 -4.31 9.82 -3.94
N TYR A 227 -4.74 10.56 -4.97
CA TYR A 227 -4.00 10.63 -6.24
C TYR A 227 -2.66 11.34 -6.10
N ILE A 228 -2.52 12.32 -5.21
CA ILE A 228 -1.22 12.91 -4.87
C ILE A 228 -0.31 11.84 -4.23
N MET A 229 -0.81 11.09 -3.26
CA MET A 229 -0.02 10.04 -2.60
C MET A 229 0.35 8.90 -3.56
N LEU A 230 -0.54 8.50 -4.47
CA LEU A 230 -0.26 7.53 -5.53
C LEU A 230 0.89 8.03 -6.42
N GLY A 231 0.80 9.28 -6.88
CA GLY A 231 1.85 9.90 -7.68
C GLY A 231 3.20 9.93 -6.95
N ASP A 232 3.19 10.31 -5.67
CA ASP A 232 4.40 10.32 -4.82
C ASP A 232 5.00 8.91 -4.71
N CYS A 233 4.17 7.87 -4.48
CA CYS A 233 4.66 6.47 -4.40
C CYS A 233 5.27 6.00 -5.73
N PHE A 234 4.68 6.37 -6.87
CA PHE A 234 5.25 6.04 -8.17
C PHE A 234 6.55 6.79 -8.45
N MET A 235 6.69 8.06 -7.98
CA MET A 235 7.96 8.80 -8.04
C MET A 235 9.06 8.10 -7.26
N GLU A 236 8.79 7.69 -6.02
CA GLU A 236 9.76 6.96 -5.17
C GLU A 236 10.19 5.62 -5.79
N LYS A 237 9.32 4.99 -6.58
CA LYS A 237 9.63 3.78 -7.37
C LYS A 237 10.36 4.08 -8.68
N GLY A 238 10.57 5.34 -9.05
CA GLY A 238 11.14 5.75 -10.34
C GLY A 238 10.20 5.55 -11.55
N LEU A 239 8.90 5.33 -11.29
CA LEU A 239 7.87 5.14 -12.32
C LEU A 239 7.22 6.48 -12.69
N ASN A 240 8.05 7.40 -13.22
CA ASN A 240 7.69 8.79 -13.42
C ASN A 240 6.47 8.99 -14.34
N GLU A 241 6.29 8.17 -15.37
CA GLU A 241 5.13 8.24 -16.27
C GLU A 241 3.82 7.96 -15.52
N LYS A 242 3.78 6.92 -14.68
CA LYS A 242 2.61 6.61 -13.85
C LYS A 242 2.33 7.70 -12.81
N SER A 243 3.38 8.31 -12.27
CA SER A 243 3.26 9.44 -11.37
C SER A 243 2.56 10.63 -12.05
N ILE A 244 3.00 10.97 -13.27
CA ILE A 244 2.39 12.03 -14.09
C ILE A 244 0.91 11.72 -14.38
N GLU A 245 0.55 10.46 -14.67
CA GLU A 245 -0.84 10.04 -14.88
C GLU A 245 -1.69 10.28 -13.62
N CYS A 246 -1.21 9.86 -12.45
CA CYS A 246 -1.91 10.09 -11.19
C CYS A 246 -2.12 11.59 -10.91
N TYR A 247 -1.09 12.41 -11.09
CA TYR A 247 -1.22 13.86 -10.90
C TYR A 247 -2.16 14.51 -11.92
N LYS A 248 -2.22 14.02 -13.16
CA LYS A 248 -3.20 14.51 -14.15
C LYS A 248 -4.62 14.19 -13.75
N VAL A 249 -4.87 12.99 -13.20
CA VAL A 249 -6.20 12.64 -12.66
C VAL A 249 -6.56 13.56 -11.50
N ALA A 250 -5.60 13.86 -10.59
CA ALA A 250 -5.82 14.82 -9.52
C ALA A 250 -6.18 16.23 -10.05
N ALA A 251 -5.60 16.64 -11.19
CA ALA A 251 -5.87 17.92 -11.82
C ALA A 251 -7.31 18.06 -12.39
N GLU A 252 -7.98 16.95 -12.70
CA GLU A 252 -9.35 16.94 -13.22
C GLU A 252 -10.39 17.15 -12.10
N ILE A 253 -9.99 17.05 -10.83
CA ILE A 253 -10.88 17.24 -9.69
C ILE A 253 -11.25 18.72 -9.55
N LYS A 254 -12.55 19.01 -9.53
CA LYS A 254 -13.06 20.37 -9.48
C LYS A 254 -13.05 20.94 -8.05
N GLY A 255 -12.92 22.26 -7.94
CA GLY A 255 -13.05 22.97 -6.65
C GLY A 255 -11.80 22.89 -5.77
N LEU A 256 -10.64 22.63 -6.36
CA LEU A 256 -9.36 22.66 -5.64
C LEU A 256 -9.00 24.09 -5.21
N SER A 257 -8.46 24.25 -4.00
CA SER A 257 -7.88 25.51 -3.53
C SER A 257 -6.57 25.82 -4.27
N ASP A 258 -6.17 27.10 -4.26
CA ASP A 258 -4.88 27.52 -4.86
C ASP A 258 -3.70 26.77 -4.23
N GLU A 259 -3.76 26.47 -2.94
CA GLU A 259 -2.75 25.68 -2.23
C GLU A 259 -2.66 24.23 -2.80
N LYS A 260 -3.81 23.56 -2.99
CA LYS A 260 -3.85 22.23 -3.60
C LYS A 260 -3.35 22.26 -5.05
N LEU A 261 -3.71 23.28 -5.80
CA LEU A 261 -3.24 23.47 -7.16
C LEU A 261 -1.72 23.76 -7.22
N ALA A 262 -1.19 24.54 -6.29
CA ALA A 262 0.24 24.80 -6.19
C ALA A 262 1.01 23.52 -5.88
N ARG A 263 0.56 22.74 -4.87
CA ARG A 263 1.15 21.43 -4.53
C ARG A 263 1.12 20.47 -5.71
N LEU A 264 -0.01 20.34 -6.39
CA LEU A 264 -0.16 19.48 -7.56
C LEU A 264 0.81 19.87 -8.70
N ASN A 265 0.86 21.16 -9.05
CA ASN A 265 1.74 21.64 -10.11
C ASN A 265 3.23 21.51 -9.73
N TYR A 266 3.56 21.63 -8.44
CA TYR A 266 4.92 21.37 -7.97
C TYR A 266 5.33 19.91 -8.17
N ASN A 267 4.46 18.97 -7.77
CA ASN A 267 4.70 17.53 -7.94
C ASN A 267 4.74 17.13 -9.43
N LEU A 268 3.86 17.69 -10.26
CA LEU A 268 3.94 17.53 -11.73
C LEU A 268 5.27 18.04 -12.29
N GLY A 269 5.72 19.19 -11.83
CA GLY A 269 7.00 19.76 -12.23
C GLY A 269 8.18 18.83 -11.90
N LEU A 270 8.18 18.24 -10.71
CA LEU A 270 9.19 17.25 -10.31
C LEU A 270 9.14 15.99 -11.16
N ALA A 271 7.94 15.48 -11.44
CA ALA A 271 7.76 14.27 -12.25
C ALA A 271 8.18 14.49 -13.72
N TYR A 272 7.86 15.66 -14.29
CA TYR A 272 8.32 16.04 -15.63
C TYR A 272 9.85 16.24 -15.67
N GLU A 273 10.44 16.90 -14.66
CA GLU A 273 11.91 17.04 -14.55
C GLU A 273 12.59 15.66 -14.51
N ALA A 274 12.07 14.74 -13.69
CA ALA A 274 12.57 13.37 -13.57
C ALA A 274 12.43 12.55 -14.87
N SER A 275 11.42 12.87 -15.70
CA SER A 275 11.20 12.26 -17.01
C SER A 275 11.99 12.94 -18.14
N GLY A 276 12.79 13.98 -17.86
CA GLY A 276 13.52 14.75 -18.87
C GLY A 276 12.65 15.70 -19.69
N MET A 277 11.40 15.94 -19.31
CA MET A 277 10.42 16.81 -19.98
C MET A 277 10.56 18.24 -19.46
N ALA A 278 11.68 18.89 -19.82
CA ALA A 278 12.07 20.18 -19.26
C ALA A 278 11.08 21.33 -19.58
N SER A 279 10.43 21.31 -20.74
CA SER A 279 9.44 22.32 -21.14
C SER A 279 8.20 22.26 -20.26
N GLU A 280 7.67 21.06 -20.03
CA GLU A 280 6.50 20.79 -19.20
C GLU A 280 6.80 21.07 -17.73
N ALA A 281 8.00 20.71 -17.27
CA ALA A 281 8.45 21.03 -15.91
C ALA A 281 8.50 22.55 -15.67
N LEU A 282 9.04 23.33 -16.62
CA LEU A 282 9.05 24.79 -16.54
C LEU A 282 7.64 25.36 -16.50
N GLN A 283 6.72 24.85 -17.33
CA GLN A 283 5.32 25.30 -17.30
C GLN A 283 4.68 25.03 -15.95
N ALA A 284 4.85 23.83 -15.39
CA ALA A 284 4.30 23.44 -14.10
C ALA A 284 4.85 24.33 -12.98
N PHE A 285 6.16 24.51 -12.86
CA PHE A 285 6.76 25.38 -11.84
C PHE A 285 6.36 26.86 -12.00
N ASN A 286 6.19 27.37 -13.23
CA ASN A 286 5.67 28.70 -13.43
C ASN A 286 4.22 28.87 -12.97
N LEU A 287 3.38 27.80 -13.08
CA LEU A 287 2.03 27.82 -12.52
C LEU A 287 2.06 27.86 -11.00
N VAL A 288 2.99 27.13 -10.35
CA VAL A 288 3.20 27.23 -8.91
C VAL A 288 3.42 28.67 -8.48
N LEU A 289 4.36 29.39 -9.13
CA LEU A 289 4.69 30.79 -8.78
C LEU A 289 3.58 31.80 -9.09
N LYS A 290 2.65 31.45 -9.99
CA LYS A 290 1.44 32.28 -10.20
C LYS A 290 0.44 32.15 -9.07
N LEU A 291 0.35 30.95 -8.45
CA LEU A 291 -0.55 30.64 -7.35
C LEU A 291 0.06 31.07 -6.01
N ASP A 292 1.35 30.83 -5.82
CA ASP A 292 2.10 31.20 -4.63
C ASP A 292 3.55 31.57 -4.98
N GLN A 293 3.85 32.88 -4.92
CA GLN A 293 5.18 33.44 -5.21
C GLN A 293 6.21 33.14 -4.10
N SER A 294 5.77 32.66 -2.93
CA SER A 294 6.66 32.41 -1.79
C SER A 294 7.40 31.08 -1.89
N ILE A 295 7.01 30.19 -2.82
CA ILE A 295 7.62 28.86 -2.98
C ILE A 295 8.99 28.99 -3.67
N SER A 296 10.03 29.19 -2.84
CA SER A 296 11.43 29.40 -3.28
C SER A 296 11.98 28.21 -4.06
N GLU A 297 11.56 26.99 -3.71
CA GLU A 297 12.00 25.75 -4.36
C GLU A 297 11.59 25.73 -5.85
N ALA A 298 10.40 26.21 -6.20
CA ALA A 298 9.97 26.30 -7.59
C ALA A 298 10.84 27.30 -8.38
N GLN A 299 11.24 28.42 -7.76
CA GLN A 299 12.15 29.38 -8.38
C GLN A 299 13.54 28.80 -8.64
N GLU A 300 14.06 28.02 -7.70
CA GLU A 300 15.35 27.34 -7.85
C GLU A 300 15.33 26.30 -8.97
N ARG A 301 14.23 25.51 -9.06
CA ARG A 301 14.04 24.54 -10.13
C ARG A 301 14.00 25.19 -11.52
N ILE A 302 13.24 26.29 -11.66
CA ILE A 302 13.18 27.06 -12.90
C ILE A 302 14.59 27.54 -13.30
N LYS A 303 15.33 28.17 -12.37
CA LYS A 303 16.71 28.63 -12.62
C LYS A 303 17.64 27.50 -13.05
N LYS A 304 17.48 26.30 -12.48
CA LYS A 304 18.27 25.13 -12.85
C LYS A 304 17.96 24.65 -14.25
N LEU A 305 16.67 24.56 -14.60
CA LEU A 305 16.21 24.10 -15.92
C LEU A 305 16.52 25.08 -17.05
N GLN A 306 16.65 26.39 -16.74
CA GLN A 306 16.98 27.42 -17.71
C GLN A 306 18.49 27.60 -17.97
N LYS A 307 19.37 27.01 -17.12
CA LYS A 307 20.81 27.05 -17.36
C LYS A 307 21.14 26.20 -18.60
N PRO A 308 21.82 26.77 -19.60
CA PRO A 308 22.27 25.97 -20.72
C PRO A 308 23.21 24.87 -20.19
N HIS A 309 23.00 23.63 -20.62
CA HIS A 309 23.95 22.55 -20.39
C HIS A 309 25.24 22.93 -21.13
N THR A 310 26.20 23.52 -20.42
CA THR A 310 27.57 23.62 -20.91
C THR A 310 28.18 22.22 -20.90
N HIS A 311 28.21 21.60 -22.08
CA HIS A 311 28.98 20.38 -22.35
C HIS A 311 30.45 20.65 -22.38
#